data_9518b44d2173d88cee8216bcc4bd975e
#
_entry.id   9518b44d2173d88cee8216bcc4bd975e
#
_cell.length_a   1.000
_cell.length_b   1.000
_cell.length_c   1.000
_cell.angle_alpha   90.00
_cell.angle_beta   90.00
_cell.angle_gamma   90.00
#
_symmetry.space_group_name_H-M   'P 1'
#
loop_
_entity.id
_entity.type
_entity.pdbx_description
1 polymer ?
#
loop_
_entity_poly.entity_id
_entity_poly.type
_entity_poly.pdbx_seq_one_letter_code
_entity_poly.pdbx_strand_id
1 'polypeptide(L)'
;MTQRWQFELGVAQLGTSPLVATAIHDGHALRPSVQANIALDDAARLREEDPYTAHWLDLSDTWVRIDRSRFEVDLNRPPDSCVYRGPDDAWGLQVWRAPLADLEVR
;
A
#
# COMPACT_ATOMS: atom_id res chain seq x y z
N MET A 1 -21.94 -13.11 12.11
CA MET A 1 -21.77 -13.41 10.67
C MET A 1 -20.90 -12.33 10.04
N THR A 2 -19.97 -12.70 9.18
CA THR A 2 -19.08 -11.77 8.50
C THR A 2 -19.35 -11.80 6.99
N GLN A 3 -19.07 -10.67 6.34
CA GLN A 3 -19.06 -10.57 4.88
C GLN A 3 -17.67 -10.14 4.45
N ARG A 4 -17.18 -10.70 3.34
CA ARG A 4 -15.84 -10.43 2.83
C ARG A 4 -15.91 -10.05 1.35
N TRP A 5 -15.18 -9.02 0.98
CA TRP A 5 -15.04 -8.56 -0.41
C TRP A 5 -13.59 -8.57 -0.82
N GLN A 6 -13.37 -8.98 -2.06
CA GLN A 6 -12.11 -8.71 -2.73
C GLN A 6 -12.33 -7.52 -3.66
N PHE A 7 -11.44 -6.56 -3.65
CA PHE A 7 -11.47 -5.40 -4.53
C PHE A 7 -10.08 -5.19 -5.13
N GLU A 8 -9.95 -4.19 -6.02
CA GLU A 8 -8.72 -4.03 -6.79
C GLU A 8 -7.47 -3.91 -5.91
N LEU A 9 -7.55 -3.22 -4.78
CA LEU A 9 -6.41 -2.95 -3.93
C LEU A 9 -6.21 -3.98 -2.82
N GLY A 10 -7.20 -4.84 -2.53
CA GLY A 10 -7.07 -5.77 -1.42
C GLY A 10 -8.36 -6.47 -1.05
N VAL A 11 -8.52 -6.70 0.25
CA VAL A 11 -9.66 -7.43 0.81
C VAL A 11 -10.21 -6.66 2.01
N ALA A 12 -11.53 -6.60 2.13
CA ALA A 12 -12.21 -6.04 3.29
C ALA A 12 -13.17 -7.06 3.88
N GLN A 13 -13.31 -7.06 5.20
CA GLN A 13 -14.27 -7.89 5.90
C GLN A 13 -15.12 -7.01 6.83
N LEU A 14 -16.43 -7.21 6.79
CA LEU A 14 -17.36 -6.56 7.70
C LEU A 14 -17.90 -7.60 8.66
N GLY A 15 -17.74 -7.34 9.96
CA GLY A 15 -18.31 -8.14 11.02
C GLY A 15 -19.21 -7.28 11.90
N THR A 16 -19.29 -7.63 13.18
CA THR A 16 -20.17 -6.97 14.15
C THR A 16 -19.40 -6.13 15.16
N SER A 17 -18.07 -6.22 15.20
CA SER A 17 -17.26 -5.42 16.11
C SER A 17 -17.35 -3.94 15.79
N PRO A 18 -17.42 -3.05 16.81
CA PRO A 18 -17.32 -1.61 16.58
C PRO A 18 -15.89 -1.16 16.26
N LEU A 19 -14.90 -2.02 16.46
CA LEU A 19 -13.51 -1.74 16.15
C LEU A 19 -13.22 -2.11 14.69
N VAL A 20 -12.58 -1.21 13.94
CA VAL A 20 -12.11 -1.50 12.59
C VAL A 20 -10.58 -1.57 12.60
N ALA A 21 -10.04 -2.68 12.16
CA ALA A 21 -8.60 -2.85 12.01
C ALA A 21 -8.21 -2.65 10.54
N THR A 22 -7.12 -1.94 10.29
CA THR A 22 -6.63 -1.72 8.92
C THR A 22 -5.16 -2.07 8.81
N ALA A 23 -4.79 -2.66 7.67
CA ALA A 23 -3.41 -2.90 7.29
C ALA A 23 -3.21 -2.33 5.90
N ILE A 24 -2.88 -1.05 5.83
CA ILE A 24 -2.82 -0.32 4.57
C ILE A 24 -1.43 -0.33 3.93
N HIS A 25 -0.38 -0.73 4.65
CA HIS A 25 1.00 -0.73 4.16
C HIS A 25 1.69 -2.09 4.27
N ASP A 26 0.95 -3.16 4.59
CA ASP A 26 1.52 -4.51 4.62
C ASP A 26 1.80 -5.06 3.21
N GLY A 27 1.14 -4.52 2.20
CA GLY A 27 1.21 -5.01 0.84
C GLY A 27 2.55 -4.77 0.17
N HIS A 28 2.88 -5.64 -0.79
CA HIS A 28 4.15 -5.61 -1.53
C HIS A 28 3.94 -5.62 -3.04
N ALA A 29 2.71 -5.86 -3.50
CA ALA A 29 2.40 -5.98 -4.93
C ALA A 29 2.54 -4.65 -5.66
N LEU A 30 3.09 -4.71 -6.87
CA LEU A 30 3.23 -3.58 -7.79
C LEU A 30 2.69 -3.95 -9.16
N ARG A 31 2.10 -2.96 -9.86
CA ARG A 31 1.80 -3.13 -11.29
C ARG A 31 3.11 -3.34 -12.05
N PRO A 32 3.09 -4.11 -13.18
CA PRO A 32 4.31 -4.35 -13.95
C PRO A 32 5.03 -3.07 -14.39
N SER A 33 4.32 -2.03 -14.81
CA SER A 33 4.92 -0.76 -15.22
C SER A 33 5.63 -0.04 -14.07
N VAL A 34 5.06 -0.10 -12.88
CA VAL A 34 5.65 0.46 -11.67
C VAL A 34 6.87 -0.34 -11.26
N GLN A 35 6.76 -1.67 -11.27
CA GLN A 35 7.88 -2.55 -10.93
C GLN A 35 9.07 -2.35 -11.86
N ALA A 36 8.83 -2.10 -13.14
CA ALA A 36 9.89 -1.86 -14.13
C ALA A 36 10.66 -0.57 -13.86
N ASN A 37 10.04 0.42 -13.21
CA ASN A 37 10.64 1.72 -12.97
C ASN A 37 11.13 1.91 -11.53
N ILE A 38 10.85 0.98 -10.62
CA ILE A 38 11.26 1.15 -9.24
C ILE A 38 12.77 0.96 -9.08
N ALA A 39 13.41 1.89 -8.38
CA ALA A 39 14.85 1.85 -8.13
C ALA A 39 15.21 1.05 -6.86
N LEU A 40 14.25 0.82 -5.98
CA LEU A 40 14.45 0.06 -4.76
C LEU A 40 14.37 -1.44 -5.06
N ASP A 41 15.30 -2.23 -4.51
CA ASP A 41 15.19 -3.69 -4.58
C ASP A 41 14.15 -4.21 -3.57
N ASP A 42 13.84 -5.50 -3.64
CA ASP A 42 12.83 -6.10 -2.77
C ASP A 42 13.15 -5.95 -1.29
N ALA A 43 14.42 -6.09 -0.91
CA ALA A 43 14.84 -5.97 0.49
C ALA A 43 14.66 -4.53 0.99
N ALA A 44 15.02 -3.55 0.18
CA ALA A 44 14.83 -2.14 0.51
C ALA A 44 13.34 -1.79 0.62
N ARG A 45 12.52 -2.30 -0.30
CA ARG A 45 11.06 -2.09 -0.24
C ARG A 45 10.45 -2.69 1.01
N LEU A 46 10.78 -3.94 1.32
CA LEU A 46 10.27 -4.61 2.51
C LEU A 46 10.65 -3.89 3.79
N ARG A 47 11.87 -3.32 3.85
CA ARG A 47 12.31 -2.57 5.02
C ARG A 47 11.49 -1.29 5.23
N GLU A 48 11.05 -0.64 4.16
CA GLU A 48 10.33 0.62 4.21
C GLU A 48 8.81 0.47 4.11
N GLU A 49 8.32 -0.66 3.61
CA GLU A 49 6.93 -1.07 3.77
C GLU A 49 6.71 -1.49 5.23
N ASP A 50 5.47 -1.67 5.64
CA ASP A 50 5.17 -2.13 6.99
C ASP A 50 4.79 -3.62 6.96
N PRO A 51 5.74 -4.52 6.66
CA PRO A 51 5.44 -5.94 6.53
C PRO A 51 4.94 -6.52 7.85
N TYR A 52 4.08 -7.53 7.73
CA TYR A 52 3.49 -8.25 8.86
C TYR A 52 2.47 -7.46 9.68
N THR A 53 2.16 -6.21 9.33
CA THR A 53 1.13 -5.44 10.06
C THR A 53 -0.27 -6.03 9.87
N ALA A 54 -0.48 -6.88 8.85
CA ALA A 54 -1.74 -7.60 8.68
C ALA A 54 -2.07 -8.53 9.86
N HIS A 55 -1.11 -8.90 10.70
CA HIS A 55 -1.36 -9.64 11.94
C HIS A 55 -2.30 -8.89 12.88
N TRP A 56 -2.34 -7.56 12.81
CA TRP A 56 -3.22 -6.76 13.65
C TRP A 56 -4.70 -6.92 13.28
N LEU A 57 -4.99 -7.46 12.10
CA LEU A 57 -6.37 -7.68 11.66
C LEU A 57 -7.11 -8.69 12.54
N ASP A 58 -6.38 -9.54 13.24
CA ASP A 58 -6.96 -10.49 14.19
C ASP A 58 -7.62 -9.82 15.40
N LEU A 59 -7.38 -8.52 15.61
CA LEU A 59 -7.98 -7.76 16.71
C LEU A 59 -9.48 -7.49 16.49
N SER A 60 -10.00 -7.67 15.29
CA SER A 60 -11.40 -7.40 14.98
C SER A 60 -11.90 -8.31 13.86
N ASP A 61 -13.21 -8.54 13.84
CA ASP A 61 -13.86 -9.21 12.70
C ASP A 61 -14.22 -8.23 11.57
N THR A 62 -13.96 -6.92 11.78
CA THR A 62 -14.13 -5.88 10.77
C THR A 62 -12.75 -5.32 10.44
N TRP A 63 -12.30 -5.50 9.20
CA TRP A 63 -10.95 -5.10 8.82
C TRP A 63 -10.81 -4.84 7.32
N VAL A 64 -9.77 -4.09 6.98
CA VAL A 64 -9.35 -3.84 5.60
C VAL A 64 -7.86 -4.17 5.48
N ARG A 65 -7.51 -4.97 4.45
CA ARG A 65 -6.14 -5.27 4.10
C ARG A 65 -5.86 -4.80 2.68
N ILE A 66 -4.80 -4.04 2.50
CA ILE A 66 -4.35 -3.56 1.19
C ILE A 66 -3.15 -4.42 0.78
N ASP A 67 -3.19 -4.96 -0.44
CA ASP A 67 -2.17 -5.86 -0.97
C ASP A 67 -1.15 -5.12 -1.83
N ARG A 68 -1.43 -3.88 -2.23
CA ARG A 68 -0.53 -3.04 -3.01
C ARG A 68 0.52 -2.37 -2.12
N SER A 69 1.75 -2.27 -2.62
CA SER A 69 2.83 -1.57 -1.93
C SER A 69 2.51 -0.09 -1.77
N ARG A 70 2.95 0.51 -0.67
CA ARG A 70 2.88 1.95 -0.45
C ARG A 70 3.63 2.74 -1.54
N PHE A 71 4.58 2.11 -2.23
CA PHE A 71 5.32 2.75 -3.30
C PHE A 71 4.52 2.82 -4.61
N GLU A 72 3.42 2.10 -4.73
CA GLU A 72 2.45 2.28 -5.80
C GLU A 72 1.41 3.33 -5.42
N VAL A 73 0.85 3.22 -4.23
CA VAL A 73 -0.11 4.18 -3.70
C VAL A 73 -0.06 4.15 -2.17
N ASP A 74 0.12 5.32 -1.56
CA ASP A 74 0.12 5.45 -0.10
C ASP A 74 -1.26 5.91 0.37
N LEU A 75 -2.02 4.96 0.93
CA LEU A 75 -3.38 5.24 1.41
C LEU A 75 -3.44 6.03 2.71
N ASN A 76 -2.29 6.34 3.29
CA ASN A 76 -2.20 7.22 4.45
C ASN A 76 -1.89 8.67 4.05
N ARG A 77 -2.05 9.02 2.79
CA ARG A 77 -1.85 10.38 2.26
C ARG A 77 -3.06 10.82 1.45
N PRO A 78 -3.29 12.15 1.33
CA PRO A 78 -4.37 12.68 0.51
C PRO A 78 -4.26 12.23 -0.96
N PRO A 79 -5.37 12.16 -1.70
CA PRO A 79 -5.36 11.69 -3.09
C PRO A 79 -4.42 12.47 -4.02
N ASP A 80 -4.18 13.74 -3.76
CA ASP A 80 -3.29 14.57 -4.57
C ASP A 80 -1.79 14.35 -4.29
N SER A 81 -1.45 13.61 -3.24
CA SER A 81 -0.07 13.34 -2.84
C SER A 81 0.17 11.88 -2.45
N CYS A 82 -0.73 10.97 -2.84
CA CYS A 82 -0.64 9.56 -2.45
C CYS A 82 0.37 8.75 -3.26
N VAL A 83 0.95 9.32 -4.31
CA VAL A 83 2.03 8.71 -5.09
C VAL A 83 3.32 9.49 -4.86
N TYR A 84 4.36 8.80 -4.43
CA TYR A 84 5.67 9.43 -4.22
C TYR A 84 6.29 9.75 -5.58
N ARG A 85 6.56 11.02 -5.85
CA ARG A 85 7.15 11.44 -7.12
C ARG A 85 8.66 11.68 -7.03
N GLY A 86 9.14 12.09 -5.86
CA GLY A 86 10.55 12.41 -5.65
C GLY A 86 11.00 12.07 -4.24
N PRO A 87 12.31 12.21 -3.95
CA PRO A 87 12.85 11.89 -2.62
C PRO A 87 12.19 12.64 -1.47
N ASP A 88 11.71 13.86 -1.71
CA ASP A 88 11.05 14.65 -0.66
C ASP A 88 9.74 14.01 -0.20
N ASP A 89 9.07 13.26 -1.08
CA ASP A 89 7.84 12.55 -0.74
C ASP A 89 8.12 11.24 0.00
N ALA A 90 9.34 10.72 -0.09
CA ALA A 90 9.73 9.40 0.37
C ALA A 90 10.93 9.45 1.30
N TRP A 91 10.91 10.39 2.23
CA TRP A 91 11.93 10.57 3.29
C TRP A 91 13.38 10.40 2.80
N GLY A 92 13.65 10.93 1.61
CA GLY A 92 14.98 10.92 1.01
C GLY A 92 15.30 9.71 0.13
N LEU A 93 14.38 8.74 -0.01
CA LEU A 93 14.61 7.55 -0.82
C LEU A 93 14.52 7.90 -2.31
N GLN A 94 15.45 7.34 -3.10
CA GLN A 94 15.37 7.35 -4.55
C GLN A 94 14.48 6.21 -5.00
N VAL A 95 13.18 6.47 -5.14
CA VAL A 95 12.19 5.42 -5.42
C VAL A 95 12.19 5.02 -6.89
N TRP A 96 12.36 5.98 -7.81
CA TRP A 96 12.18 5.75 -9.25
C TRP A 96 13.47 5.87 -10.02
N ARG A 97 13.63 5.01 -11.03
CA ARG A 97 14.78 5.08 -11.97
C ARG A 97 14.62 6.26 -12.92
N ALA A 98 13.39 6.54 -13.33
CA ALA A 98 13.04 7.67 -14.18
C ALA A 98 11.81 8.38 -13.59
N PRO A 99 11.62 9.70 -13.83
CA PRO A 99 10.45 10.40 -13.34
C PRO A 99 9.15 9.72 -13.80
N LEU A 100 8.16 9.66 -12.91
CA LEU A 100 6.85 9.10 -13.23
C LEU A 100 6.12 9.97 -14.26
N ALA A 101 5.53 9.32 -15.26
CA ALA A 101 4.61 10.00 -16.16
C ALA A 101 3.29 10.28 -15.44
N ASP A 102 2.63 11.40 -15.79
CA ASP A 102 1.34 11.76 -15.18
C ASP A 102 0.29 10.67 -15.36
N LEU A 103 0.35 9.93 -16.46
CA LEU A 103 -0.59 8.85 -16.74
C LEU A 103 -0.45 7.69 -15.75
N GLU A 104 0.73 7.46 -15.20
CA GLU A 104 0.97 6.40 -14.22
C GLU A 104 0.45 6.75 -12.83
N VAL A 105 0.24 8.03 -12.56
CA VAL A 105 -0.22 8.53 -11.25
C VAL A 105 -1.74 8.51 -11.13
N ARG A 106 -2.45 8.36 -12.22
CA ARG A 106 -3.92 8.38 -12.25
C ARG A 106 -4.56 7.09 -11.82
#